data_97643111f666d5845bdc5262dce4ea8b
#
_entry.id   97643111f666d5845bdc5262dce4ea8b
#
_cell.length_a   1.000
_cell.length_b   1.000
_cell.length_c   1.000
_cell.angle_alpha   90.00
_cell.angle_beta   90.00
_cell.angle_gamma   90.00
#
_symmetry.space_group_name_H-M   'P 1'
#
loop_
_entity.id
_entity.type
_entity.pdbx_description
1 polymer ?
#
loop_
_entity_poly.entity_id
_entity_poly.type
_entity_poly.pdbx_seq_one_letter_code
_entity_poly.pdbx_strand_id
1 'polypeptide(L)'
;MRCRLRGRYWRIVRGKLHAKLDGLCDADTRTITVRPSLTGERELEVLIHEMLHACHWDLGEEAITETSEDLARVLFRLGYRKTS
;
A
#
# COMPACT_ATOMS: atom_id res chain seq x y z
N MET A 1 -5.29 10.12 -5.53
CA MET A 1 -5.94 10.48 -4.26
C MET A 1 -4.89 11.03 -3.30
N ARG A 2 -5.19 12.16 -2.68
CA ARG A 2 -4.29 12.78 -1.72
C ARG A 2 -4.68 12.36 -0.31
N CYS A 3 -3.69 12.04 0.54
CA CYS A 3 -3.94 11.60 1.91
C CYS A 3 -2.83 12.07 2.84
N ARG A 4 -3.04 11.88 4.14
CA ARG A 4 -2.01 12.16 5.14
C ARG A 4 -1.55 10.85 5.76
N LEU A 5 -0.24 10.65 5.78
CA LEU A 5 0.38 9.49 6.41
C LEU A 5 1.47 10.01 7.36
N ARG A 6 1.28 9.77 8.64
CA ARG A 6 2.16 10.22 9.71
C ARG A 6 2.46 11.73 9.62
N GLY A 7 1.40 12.52 9.40
CA GLY A 7 1.49 13.98 9.39
C GLY A 7 2.00 14.63 8.12
N ARG A 8 2.30 13.85 7.09
CA ARG A 8 2.76 14.38 5.80
C ARG A 8 1.77 14.05 4.70
N TYR A 9 1.68 14.91 3.70
CA TYR A 9 0.82 14.67 2.55
C TYR A 9 1.49 13.73 1.56
N TRP A 10 0.73 12.75 1.13
CA TRP A 10 1.12 11.75 0.15
C TRP A 10 0.05 11.65 -0.93
N ARG A 11 0.45 11.12 -2.07
CA ARG A 11 -0.49 10.79 -3.15
C ARG A 11 -0.48 9.29 -3.36
N ILE A 12 -1.67 8.74 -3.53
CA ILE A 12 -1.82 7.33 -3.90
C ILE A 12 -2.43 7.32 -5.30
N VAL A 13 -1.73 6.71 -6.23
CA VAL A 13 -2.14 6.67 -7.64
C VAL A 13 -2.08 5.23 -8.16
N ARG A 14 -2.86 4.98 -9.19
CA ARG A 14 -2.77 3.73 -9.94
C ARG A 14 -1.98 4.01 -11.21
N GLY A 15 -1.00 3.19 -11.49
CA GLY A 15 -0.14 3.44 -12.62
C GLY A 15 0.69 2.24 -13.00
N LYS A 16 1.29 2.32 -14.18
CA LYS A 16 2.18 1.27 -14.65
C LYS A 16 3.42 1.21 -13.78
N LEU A 17 3.81 0.00 -13.44
CA LEU A 17 5.02 -0.30 -12.70
C LEU A 17 5.83 -1.33 -13.46
N HIS A 18 7.09 -1.46 -13.08
CA HIS A 18 7.95 -2.53 -13.59
C HIS A 18 7.22 -3.87 -13.41
N ALA A 19 7.42 -4.80 -14.36
CA ALA A 19 6.66 -6.06 -14.42
C ALA A 19 6.63 -6.85 -13.11
N LYS A 20 7.64 -6.72 -12.28
CA LYS A 20 7.74 -7.48 -11.02
C LYS A 20 7.23 -6.72 -9.81
N LEU A 21 6.79 -5.47 -9.97
CA LEU A 21 6.32 -4.65 -8.84
C LEU A 21 4.81 -4.53 -8.85
N ASP A 22 4.18 -4.81 -7.72
CA ASP A 22 2.76 -4.57 -7.50
C ASP A 22 2.51 -3.20 -6.87
N GLY A 23 3.49 -2.66 -6.17
CA GLY A 23 3.41 -1.34 -5.57
C GLY A 23 4.79 -0.72 -5.44
N LEU A 24 4.82 0.59 -5.26
CA LEU A 24 6.04 1.35 -5.07
C LEU A 24 5.78 2.54 -4.17
N CYS A 25 6.66 2.74 -3.20
CA CYS A 25 6.63 3.90 -2.32
C CYS A 25 7.83 4.78 -2.65
N ASP A 26 7.58 5.96 -3.21
CA ASP A 26 8.63 6.92 -3.57
C ASP A 26 8.63 8.05 -2.55
N ALA A 27 9.63 8.06 -1.67
CA ALA A 27 9.73 9.05 -0.61
C ALA A 27 10.08 10.44 -1.13
N ASP A 28 10.79 10.53 -2.23
CA ASP A 28 11.20 11.83 -2.78
C ASP A 28 10.00 12.63 -3.26
N THR A 29 9.07 11.97 -3.92
CA THR A 29 7.85 12.62 -4.44
C THR A 29 6.65 12.41 -3.51
N ARG A 30 6.80 11.63 -2.46
CA ARG A 30 5.73 11.21 -1.55
C ARG A 30 4.54 10.67 -2.34
N THR A 31 4.84 9.71 -3.21
CA THR A 31 3.84 9.07 -4.05
C THR A 31 3.90 7.57 -3.86
N ILE A 32 2.73 6.99 -3.63
CA ILE A 32 2.55 5.54 -3.63
C ILE A 32 1.85 5.19 -4.93
N THR A 33 2.45 4.29 -5.70
CA THR A 33 1.87 3.79 -6.94
C THR A 33 1.48 2.34 -6.76
N VAL A 34 0.27 1.99 -7.19
CA VAL A 34 -0.26 0.64 -7.08
C VAL A 34 -0.63 0.16 -8.48
N ARG A 35 -0.32 -1.09 -8.78
CA ARG A 35 -0.64 -1.70 -10.07
C ARG A 35 -2.16 -1.72 -10.28
N PRO A 36 -2.66 -1.22 -11.42
CA PRO A 36 -4.11 -1.09 -11.65
C PRO A 36 -4.88 -2.41 -11.67
N SER A 37 -4.20 -3.51 -12.02
CA SER A 37 -4.86 -4.81 -12.13
C SER A 37 -5.11 -5.51 -10.79
N LEU A 38 -4.58 -4.98 -9.69
CA LEU A 38 -4.78 -5.58 -8.37
C LEU A 38 -6.22 -5.43 -7.90
N THR A 39 -6.74 -6.48 -7.27
CA THR A 39 -8.09 -6.49 -6.73
C THR A 39 -8.11 -7.25 -5.40
N GLY A 40 -9.21 -7.08 -4.65
CA GLY A 40 -9.50 -7.85 -3.46
C GLY A 40 -8.47 -7.73 -2.35
N GLU A 41 -8.22 -8.83 -1.68
CA GLU A 41 -7.29 -8.86 -0.55
C GLU A 41 -5.88 -8.48 -0.98
N ARG A 42 -5.45 -8.86 -2.16
CA ARG A 42 -4.11 -8.54 -2.64
C ARG A 42 -3.93 -7.03 -2.83
N GLU A 43 -4.93 -6.35 -3.37
CA GLU A 43 -4.87 -4.89 -3.50
C GLU A 43 -4.73 -4.23 -2.13
N LEU A 44 -5.52 -4.68 -1.17
CA LEU A 44 -5.48 -4.17 0.21
C LEU A 44 -4.12 -4.40 0.84
N GLU A 45 -3.57 -5.58 0.66
CA GLU A 45 -2.24 -5.93 1.18
C GLU A 45 -1.16 -5.02 0.62
N VAL A 46 -1.16 -4.79 -0.68
CA VAL A 46 -0.16 -3.93 -1.33
C VAL A 46 -0.30 -2.48 -0.86
N LEU A 47 -1.53 -1.98 -0.75
CA LEU A 47 -1.77 -0.64 -0.22
C LEU A 47 -1.22 -0.48 1.19
N ILE A 48 -1.52 -1.42 2.08
CA ILE A 48 -1.02 -1.38 3.46
C ILE A 48 0.50 -1.45 3.48
N HIS A 49 1.08 -2.33 2.66
CA HIS A 49 2.52 -2.50 2.56
C HIS A 49 3.22 -1.17 2.23
N GLU A 50 2.75 -0.49 1.18
CA GLU A 50 3.36 0.77 0.77
C GLU A 50 3.08 1.90 1.75
N MET A 51 1.89 1.93 2.36
CA MET A 51 1.59 2.91 3.41
C MET A 51 2.45 2.72 4.65
N LEU A 52 2.77 1.48 5.01
CA LEU A 52 3.68 1.21 6.12
C LEU A 52 5.09 1.70 5.81
N HIS A 53 5.55 1.52 4.57
CA HIS A 53 6.83 2.11 4.15
C HIS A 53 6.81 3.64 4.28
N ALA A 54 5.72 4.27 3.90
CA ALA A 54 5.58 5.72 3.99
C ALA A 54 5.61 6.22 5.43
N CYS A 55 4.96 5.49 6.33
CA CYS A 55 4.88 5.86 7.75
C CYS A 55 6.11 5.46 8.54
N HIS A 56 6.72 4.33 8.21
CA HIS A 56 7.79 3.72 8.98
C HIS A 56 8.89 3.20 8.06
N TRP A 57 9.52 4.13 7.35
CA TRP A 57 10.57 3.81 6.39
C TRP A 57 11.78 3.09 7.00
N ASP A 58 11.91 3.13 8.34
CA ASP A 58 12.98 2.48 9.08
C ASP A 58 12.67 1.03 9.46
N LEU A 59 11.44 0.55 9.22
CA LEU A 59 11.09 -0.84 9.47
C LEU A 59 11.66 -1.76 8.39
N GLY A 60 12.08 -2.94 8.80
CA GLY A 60 12.56 -3.95 7.86
C GLY A 60 11.45 -4.48 6.96
N GLU A 61 11.84 -4.90 5.75
CA GLU A 61 10.90 -5.42 4.75
C GLU A 61 10.11 -6.61 5.27
N GLU A 62 10.73 -7.49 6.05
CA GLU A 62 10.06 -8.66 6.60
C GLU A 62 8.92 -8.27 7.54
N ALA A 63 9.16 -7.32 8.44
CA ALA A 63 8.13 -6.85 9.36
C ALA A 63 6.96 -6.20 8.61
N ILE A 64 7.27 -5.42 7.59
CA ILE A 64 6.24 -4.77 6.77
C ILE A 64 5.42 -5.81 6.01
N THR A 65 6.07 -6.80 5.42
CA THR A 65 5.40 -7.86 4.67
C THR A 65 4.44 -8.65 5.57
N GLU A 66 4.92 -9.12 6.72
CA GLU A 66 4.09 -9.88 7.65
C GLU A 66 2.90 -9.04 8.15
N THR A 67 3.16 -7.81 8.54
CA THR A 67 2.12 -6.93 9.06
C THR A 67 1.06 -6.64 8.00
N SER A 68 1.48 -6.32 6.78
CA SER A 68 0.53 -6.01 5.71
C SER A 68 -0.31 -7.23 5.31
N GLU A 69 0.29 -8.42 5.29
CA GLU A 69 -0.45 -9.65 5.02
C GLU A 69 -1.52 -9.90 6.08
N ASP A 70 -1.15 -9.77 7.36
CA ASP A 70 -2.08 -10.01 8.46
C ASP A 70 -3.20 -8.98 8.50
N LEU A 71 -2.85 -7.69 8.37
CA LEU A 71 -3.86 -6.63 8.40
C LEU A 71 -4.82 -6.75 7.21
N ALA A 72 -4.32 -7.04 6.03
CA ALA A 72 -5.16 -7.21 4.85
C ALA A 72 -6.13 -8.38 5.04
N ARG A 73 -5.65 -9.49 5.58
CA ARG A 73 -6.50 -10.65 5.83
C ARG A 73 -7.62 -10.33 6.80
N VAL A 74 -7.29 -9.67 7.92
CA VAL A 74 -8.29 -9.31 8.92
C VAL A 74 -9.32 -8.35 8.36
N LEU A 75 -8.86 -7.28 7.71
CA LEU A 75 -9.76 -6.28 7.15
C LEU A 75 -10.66 -6.85 6.07
N PHE A 76 -10.10 -7.69 5.21
CA PHE A 76 -10.88 -8.33 4.15
C PHE A 76 -11.97 -9.24 4.72
N ARG A 77 -11.65 -10.01 5.75
CA ARG A 77 -12.63 -10.87 6.44
C ARG A 77 -13.72 -10.06 7.13
N LEU A 78 -13.37 -8.87 7.63
CA LEU A 78 -14.35 -7.98 8.25
C LEU A 78 -15.26 -7.30 7.23
N GLY A 79 -14.98 -7.47 5.95
CA GLY A 79 -15.82 -6.92 4.89
C GLY A 79 -15.36 -5.60 4.31
N TYR A 80 -14.18 -5.13 4.67
CA TYR A 80 -13.64 -3.90 4.09
C TYR A 80 -13.18 -4.17 2.67
N ARG A 81 -13.95 -3.73 1.74
CA ARG A 81 -13.70 -3.94 0.32
C ARG A 81 -13.88 -2.63 -0.42
N LYS A 82 -13.12 -2.51 -1.50
CA LYS A 82 -13.31 -1.40 -2.39
C LYS A 82 -14.65 -1.52 -3.09
N THR A 83 -15.43 -0.44 -3.02
CA THR A 83 -16.66 -0.31 -3.80
C THR A 83 -16.33 0.50 -5.05
N SER A 84 -16.32 -0.11 -6.16
CA SER A 84 -15.93 0.61 -7.36
C SER A 84 -17.11 0.94 -8.23
#